data_1de966cb97441de8128db7efb96d670f
#
_entry.id   1de966cb97441de8128db7efb96d670f
#
_cell.length_a   1.000
_cell.length_b   1.000
_cell.length_c   1.000
_cell.angle_alpha   90.00
_cell.angle_beta   90.00
_cell.angle_gamma   90.00
#
_symmetry.space_group_name_H-M   'P 1'
#
loop_
_entity.id
_entity.type
_entity.pdbx_description
1 polymer ?
#
loop_
_entity_poly.entity_id
_entity_poly.type
_entity_poly.pdbx_seq_one_letter_code
_entity_poly.pdbx_strand_id
1 'polypeptide(L)'
;MCNYKAILFAASVVGLVGCHQQAKSPSYVEVPPIQSIPQALEQINLTSDTLFKFNTAHMAALTPTGRAKLDELVYALNKGYISLQSVELVGHTDRLGKAEYNYHLGMQRAKSVHDYLISRGVPADVISYKSAGENQPVSNGCAQVTPRAKLIQCLQPDRRVSVTVRGMKNAN
;
A
#
# COMPACT_ATOMS: atom_id res chain seq x y z
N MET A 1 37.06 36.70 45.91
CA MET A 1 38.22 37.37 46.53
C MET A 1 39.23 37.61 45.44
N CYS A 2 39.30 38.81 44.90
CA CYS A 2 40.50 39.40 44.30
C CYS A 2 40.20 40.89 44.16
N ASN A 3 40.77 41.64 45.12
CA ASN A 3 40.85 43.11 45.10
C ASN A 3 41.86 43.54 44.04
N TYR A 4 41.51 44.58 43.27
CA TYR A 4 42.52 45.46 42.70
C TYR A 4 42.09 46.91 42.81
N LYS A 5 43.00 47.69 43.33
CA LYS A 5 42.91 49.08 43.72
C LYS A 5 42.83 50.03 42.52
N ALA A 6 42.14 51.12 42.75
CA ALA A 6 41.99 52.32 41.95
C ALA A 6 43.32 52.94 41.48
N ILE A 7 43.30 53.49 40.25
CA ILE A 7 44.09 54.69 39.90
C ILE A 7 43.19 55.61 39.06
N LEU A 8 42.96 56.81 39.57
CA LEU A 8 42.28 57.93 38.93
C LEU A 8 43.18 58.49 37.77
N PHE A 9 42.60 58.57 36.58
CA PHE A 9 43.03 59.55 35.57
C PHE A 9 41.80 60.13 34.89
N ALA A 10 41.59 61.39 35.09
CA ALA A 10 40.61 62.21 34.44
C ALA A 10 41.05 62.51 33.01
N ALA A 11 40.29 62.09 32.02
CA ALA A 11 40.35 62.61 30.65
C ALA A 11 38.94 62.69 30.11
N SER A 12 38.50 63.92 29.90
CA SER A 12 37.25 64.27 29.24
C SER A 12 37.26 63.82 27.80
N VAL A 13 36.40 62.91 27.42
CA VAL A 13 36.11 62.59 26.02
C VAL A 13 34.61 62.69 25.81
N VAL A 14 34.28 63.61 24.93
CA VAL A 14 32.93 63.92 24.45
C VAL A 14 32.26 62.63 23.93
N GLY A 15 31.18 62.21 24.56
CA GLY A 15 30.42 61.07 24.15
C GLY A 15 29.59 61.36 22.88
N LEU A 16 29.92 60.74 21.79
CA LEU A 16 28.98 60.53 20.69
C LEU A 16 28.01 59.47 21.08
N VAL A 17 26.77 59.84 21.37
CA VAL A 17 25.62 58.93 21.54
C VAL A 17 25.28 58.35 20.17
N GLY A 18 25.90 57.24 19.84
CA GLY A 18 25.47 56.43 18.68
C GLY A 18 24.19 55.69 19.04
N CYS A 19 23.09 56.11 18.44
CA CYS A 19 21.86 55.27 18.45
C CYS A 19 22.14 53.95 17.75
N HIS A 20 22.33 52.92 18.55
CA HIS A 20 22.38 51.55 18.06
C HIS A 20 20.95 51.13 17.74
N GLN A 21 20.52 51.33 16.46
CA GLN A 21 19.30 50.74 15.96
C GLN A 21 19.50 49.22 15.92
N GLN A 22 18.91 48.54 16.90
CA GLN A 22 18.79 47.10 16.92
C GLN A 22 17.91 46.71 15.70
N ALA A 23 18.54 46.20 14.65
CA ALA A 23 17.82 45.62 13.54
C ALA A 23 16.99 44.45 14.09
N LYS A 24 15.65 44.58 14.03
CA LYS A 24 14.72 43.50 14.31
C LYS A 24 15.03 42.35 13.34
N SER A 25 15.52 41.24 13.84
CA SER A 25 15.63 40.01 13.09
C SER A 25 14.28 39.66 12.46
N PRO A 26 14.24 39.28 11.18
CA PRO A 26 13.00 38.81 10.58
C PRO A 26 12.44 37.67 11.41
N SER A 27 11.19 37.78 11.84
CA SER A 27 10.47 36.71 12.53
C SER A 27 10.42 35.51 11.60
N TYR A 28 11.18 34.46 11.93
CA TYR A 28 11.01 33.15 11.29
C TYR A 28 9.59 32.68 11.56
N VAL A 29 8.80 32.57 10.51
CA VAL A 29 7.53 31.83 10.57
C VAL A 29 7.94 30.38 10.66
N GLU A 30 7.82 29.81 11.85
CA GLU A 30 7.98 28.38 12.08
C GLU A 30 6.90 27.68 11.26
N VAL A 31 7.28 27.10 10.12
CA VAL A 31 6.39 26.25 9.32
C VAL A 31 6.15 25.01 10.18
N PRO A 32 4.89 24.71 10.58
CA PRO A 32 4.62 23.52 11.37
C PRO A 32 5.15 22.29 10.62
N PRO A 33 5.71 21.30 11.34
CA PRO A 33 6.23 20.09 10.71
C PRO A 33 5.11 19.49 9.86
N ILE A 34 5.43 19.18 8.59
CA ILE A 34 4.51 18.52 7.68
C ILE A 34 4.10 17.21 8.37
N GLN A 35 2.88 17.16 8.90
CA GLN A 35 2.33 15.95 9.47
C GLN A 35 2.35 14.91 8.35
N SER A 36 3.14 13.84 8.54
CA SER A 36 3.20 12.73 7.59
C SER A 36 1.79 12.15 7.47
N ILE A 37 1.14 12.38 6.32
CA ILE A 37 -0.18 11.81 6.03
C ILE A 37 -0.04 10.30 6.13
N PRO A 38 -0.85 9.60 6.94
CA PRO A 38 -0.70 8.17 7.17
C PRO A 38 -0.77 7.41 5.84
N GLN A 39 0.30 6.68 5.50
CA GLN A 39 0.28 5.76 4.39
C GLN A 39 -0.59 4.57 4.77
N ALA A 40 -1.71 4.39 4.10
CA ALA A 40 -2.53 3.20 4.27
C ALA A 40 -1.86 2.00 3.58
N LEU A 41 -1.72 0.89 4.33
CA LEU A 41 -1.45 -0.43 3.78
C LEU A 41 -2.73 -1.24 3.92
N GLU A 42 -3.33 -1.58 2.81
CA GLU A 42 -4.59 -2.34 2.77
C GLU A 42 -4.39 -3.66 2.02
N GLN A 43 -4.90 -4.74 2.60
CA GLN A 43 -4.90 -6.05 1.96
C GLN A 43 -6.33 -6.52 1.71
N ILE A 44 -6.63 -6.84 0.46
CA ILE A 44 -7.92 -7.32 0.00
C ILE A 44 -7.73 -8.71 -0.60
N ASN A 45 -8.59 -9.66 -0.26
CA ASN A 45 -8.58 -11.00 -0.83
C ASN A 45 -9.78 -11.19 -1.76
N LEU A 46 -9.50 -11.49 -3.01
CA LEU A 46 -10.50 -11.78 -4.03
C LEU A 46 -10.54 -13.28 -4.26
N THR A 47 -11.66 -13.92 -3.93
CA THR A 47 -11.83 -15.36 -4.11
C THR A 47 -11.83 -15.73 -5.60
N SER A 48 -10.93 -16.62 -6.02
CA SER A 48 -10.80 -17.02 -7.43
C SER A 48 -12.07 -17.69 -7.97
N ASP A 49 -12.78 -18.44 -7.15
CA ASP A 49 -14.04 -19.10 -7.54
C ASP A 49 -15.18 -18.10 -7.81
N THR A 50 -15.12 -16.91 -7.20
CA THR A 50 -16.01 -15.80 -7.52
C THR A 50 -15.58 -15.08 -8.79
N LEU A 51 -14.28 -14.87 -8.96
CA LEU A 51 -13.73 -14.13 -10.10
C LEU A 51 -13.87 -14.89 -11.42
N PHE A 52 -13.50 -16.18 -11.43
CA PHE A 52 -13.36 -16.96 -12.65
C PHE A 52 -14.29 -18.17 -12.69
N LYS A 53 -14.66 -18.59 -13.89
CA LYS A 53 -15.24 -19.91 -14.09
C LYS A 53 -14.27 -21.01 -13.65
N PHE A 54 -14.80 -22.16 -13.26
CA PHE A 54 -13.98 -23.29 -12.77
C PHE A 54 -12.82 -23.60 -13.72
N ASN A 55 -11.64 -23.83 -13.14
CA ASN A 55 -10.41 -24.20 -13.85
C ASN A 55 -10.00 -23.23 -14.96
N THR A 56 -10.31 -21.94 -14.83
CA THR A 56 -9.93 -20.89 -15.77
C THR A 56 -9.21 -19.75 -15.08
N ALA A 57 -8.52 -18.92 -15.88
CA ALA A 57 -7.71 -17.83 -15.39
C ALA A 57 -7.68 -16.62 -16.33
N HIS A 58 -8.32 -16.68 -17.50
CA HIS A 58 -8.23 -15.59 -18.49
C HIS A 58 -9.40 -14.59 -18.35
N MET A 59 -9.18 -13.36 -18.78
CA MET A 59 -10.11 -12.24 -18.61
C MET A 59 -11.52 -12.52 -19.18
N ALA A 60 -11.60 -13.26 -20.33
CA ALA A 60 -12.87 -13.65 -20.94
C ALA A 60 -13.68 -14.66 -20.07
N ALA A 61 -13.02 -15.34 -19.13
CA ALA A 61 -13.65 -16.28 -18.20
C ALA A 61 -14.10 -15.64 -16.88
N LEU A 62 -13.94 -14.33 -16.72
CA LEU A 62 -14.48 -13.59 -15.58
C LEU A 62 -16.00 -13.76 -15.51
N THR A 63 -16.49 -14.13 -14.34
CA THR A 63 -17.92 -14.20 -14.06
C THR A 63 -18.54 -12.79 -13.98
N PRO A 64 -19.86 -12.64 -14.15
CA PRO A 64 -20.53 -11.36 -13.89
C PRO A 64 -20.26 -10.83 -12.47
N THR A 65 -20.34 -11.69 -11.46
CA THR A 65 -20.02 -11.34 -10.07
C THR A 65 -18.56 -10.94 -9.89
N GLY A 66 -17.64 -11.66 -10.56
CA GLY A 66 -16.22 -11.33 -10.56
C GLY A 66 -15.95 -9.96 -11.16
N ARG A 67 -16.60 -9.62 -12.28
CA ARG A 67 -16.49 -8.27 -12.89
C ARG A 67 -16.97 -7.19 -11.93
N ALA A 68 -18.14 -7.39 -11.30
CA ALA A 68 -18.67 -6.43 -10.34
C ALA A 68 -17.70 -6.20 -9.16
N LYS A 69 -17.08 -7.28 -8.63
CA LYS A 69 -16.06 -7.16 -7.57
C LYS A 69 -14.80 -6.44 -8.03
N LEU A 70 -14.36 -6.64 -9.26
CA LEU A 70 -13.24 -5.90 -9.81
C LEU A 70 -13.59 -4.44 -10.10
N ASP A 71 -14.83 -4.13 -10.51
CA ASP A 71 -15.30 -2.75 -10.69
C ASP A 71 -15.39 -2.01 -9.34
N GLU A 72 -15.82 -2.68 -8.24
CA GLU A 72 -15.76 -2.15 -6.88
C GLU A 72 -14.30 -1.80 -6.49
N LEU A 73 -13.37 -2.70 -6.77
CA LEU A 73 -11.94 -2.47 -6.51
C LEU A 73 -11.40 -1.29 -7.34
N VAL A 74 -11.71 -1.23 -8.64
CA VAL A 74 -11.34 -0.10 -9.52
C VAL A 74 -11.83 1.22 -8.94
N TYR A 75 -13.10 1.26 -8.52
CA TYR A 75 -13.66 2.46 -7.90
C TYR A 75 -12.89 2.86 -6.63
N ALA A 76 -12.61 1.89 -5.75
CA ALA A 76 -11.86 2.12 -4.53
C ALA A 76 -10.44 2.64 -4.81
N LEU A 77 -9.74 2.07 -5.80
CA LEU A 77 -8.39 2.50 -6.18
C LEU A 77 -8.39 3.92 -6.77
N ASN A 78 -9.34 4.24 -7.64
CA ASN A 78 -9.38 5.52 -8.35
C ASN A 78 -9.97 6.66 -7.51
N LYS A 79 -10.83 6.39 -6.54
CA LYS A 79 -11.54 7.40 -5.74
C LYS A 79 -11.16 7.40 -4.26
N GLY A 80 -10.67 6.29 -3.74
CA GLY A 80 -10.34 6.12 -2.33
C GLY A 80 -8.95 6.66 -1.94
N TYR A 81 -8.12 7.00 -2.92
CA TYR A 81 -6.75 7.45 -2.67
C TYR A 81 -6.48 8.81 -3.31
N ILE A 82 -5.81 9.70 -2.55
CA ILE A 82 -5.24 10.97 -3.05
C ILE A 82 -4.02 10.64 -3.95
N SER A 83 -3.21 9.68 -3.50
CA SER A 83 -2.03 9.21 -4.22
C SER A 83 -1.91 7.70 -4.05
N LEU A 84 -2.00 6.98 -5.15
CA LEU A 84 -1.78 5.53 -5.22
C LEU A 84 -0.31 5.29 -5.51
N GLN A 85 0.41 4.62 -4.60
CA GLN A 85 1.85 4.38 -4.72
C GLN A 85 2.16 3.01 -5.32
N SER A 86 1.47 1.97 -4.86
CA SER A 86 1.60 0.63 -5.43
C SER A 86 0.38 -0.24 -5.20
N VAL A 87 0.13 -1.11 -6.16
CA VAL A 87 -0.85 -2.20 -6.09
C VAL A 87 -0.14 -3.49 -6.46
N GLU A 88 0.05 -4.38 -5.50
CA GLU A 88 0.65 -5.69 -5.74
C GLU A 88 -0.44 -6.77 -5.75
N LEU A 89 -0.48 -7.55 -6.83
CA LEU A 89 -1.40 -8.67 -7.02
C LEU A 89 -0.64 -9.98 -6.88
N VAL A 90 -1.10 -10.87 -5.98
CA VAL A 90 -0.50 -12.20 -5.82
C VAL A 90 -1.56 -13.27 -6.04
N GLY A 91 -1.33 -14.12 -7.05
CA GLY A 91 -2.20 -15.26 -7.33
C GLY A 91 -1.84 -16.48 -6.47
N HIS A 92 -2.84 -17.04 -5.82
CA HIS A 92 -2.72 -18.21 -4.96
C HIS A 92 -3.62 -19.34 -5.45
N THR A 93 -3.19 -20.57 -5.23
CA THR A 93 -3.94 -21.79 -5.48
C THR A 93 -4.01 -22.62 -4.21
N ASP A 94 -4.90 -23.61 -4.18
CA ASP A 94 -4.81 -24.67 -3.20
C ASP A 94 -3.70 -25.68 -3.58
N ARG A 95 -3.39 -26.60 -2.67
CA ARG A 95 -2.34 -27.62 -2.81
C ARG A 95 -2.72 -28.83 -3.67
N LEU A 96 -3.89 -28.83 -4.30
CA LEU A 96 -4.33 -29.92 -5.15
C LEU A 96 -3.78 -29.74 -6.55
N GLY A 97 -2.98 -30.69 -7.00
CA GLY A 97 -2.36 -30.66 -8.33
C GLY A 97 -0.84 -30.65 -8.26
N LYS A 98 -0.21 -30.33 -9.40
CA LYS A 98 1.24 -30.19 -9.50
C LYS A 98 1.64 -28.74 -9.15
N ALA A 99 2.70 -28.58 -8.36
CA ALA A 99 3.17 -27.26 -7.92
C ALA A 99 3.46 -26.31 -9.10
N GLU A 100 4.07 -26.82 -10.16
CA GLU A 100 4.34 -26.04 -11.38
C GLU A 100 3.04 -25.53 -12.04
N TYR A 101 2.05 -26.42 -12.19
CA TYR A 101 0.73 -26.03 -12.71
C TYR A 101 0.06 -24.99 -11.82
N ASN A 102 0.10 -25.16 -10.51
CA ASN A 102 -0.46 -24.25 -9.52
C ASN A 102 0.22 -22.87 -9.58
N TYR A 103 1.55 -22.85 -9.74
CA TYR A 103 2.27 -21.58 -9.94
C TYR A 103 1.81 -20.84 -11.20
N HIS A 104 1.72 -21.53 -12.34
CA HIS A 104 1.26 -20.93 -13.60
C HIS A 104 -0.21 -20.48 -13.55
N LEU A 105 -1.09 -21.26 -12.92
CA LEU A 105 -2.49 -20.90 -12.74
C LEU A 105 -2.64 -19.65 -11.87
N GLY A 106 -1.90 -19.57 -10.75
CA GLY A 106 -1.86 -18.37 -9.91
C GLY A 106 -1.37 -17.15 -10.67
N MET A 107 -0.29 -17.30 -11.47
CA MET A 107 0.27 -16.23 -12.30
C MET A 107 -0.76 -15.70 -13.32
N GLN A 108 -1.44 -16.60 -14.03
CA GLN A 108 -2.45 -16.22 -15.04
C GLN A 108 -3.65 -15.49 -14.40
N ARG A 109 -4.09 -15.92 -13.21
CA ARG A 109 -5.19 -15.26 -12.48
C ARG A 109 -4.80 -13.85 -12.03
N ALA A 110 -3.61 -13.69 -11.44
CA ALA A 110 -3.09 -12.38 -11.05
C ALA A 110 -2.93 -11.46 -12.27
N LYS A 111 -2.41 -11.99 -13.39
CA LYS A 111 -2.30 -11.25 -14.66
C LYS A 111 -3.65 -10.80 -15.19
N SER A 112 -4.67 -11.64 -15.15
CA SER A 112 -6.01 -11.27 -15.64
C SER A 112 -6.65 -10.17 -14.79
N VAL A 113 -6.45 -10.18 -13.47
CA VAL A 113 -6.87 -9.07 -12.61
C VAL A 113 -6.07 -7.81 -12.93
N HIS A 114 -4.75 -7.91 -13.08
CA HIS A 114 -3.87 -6.81 -13.49
C HIS A 114 -4.37 -6.13 -14.77
N ASP A 115 -4.55 -6.92 -15.83
CA ASP A 115 -4.96 -6.42 -17.14
C ASP A 115 -6.36 -5.77 -17.06
N TYR A 116 -7.27 -6.34 -16.23
CA TYR A 116 -8.58 -5.75 -15.99
C TYR A 116 -8.47 -4.37 -15.34
N LEU A 117 -7.70 -4.24 -14.27
CA LEU A 117 -7.54 -2.98 -13.54
C LEU A 117 -6.94 -1.89 -14.44
N ILE A 118 -5.93 -2.22 -15.25
CA ILE A 118 -5.35 -1.29 -16.23
C ILE A 118 -6.39 -0.89 -17.27
N SER A 119 -7.16 -1.83 -17.80
CA SER A 119 -8.22 -1.53 -18.78
C SER A 119 -9.30 -0.59 -18.24
N ARG A 120 -9.40 -0.45 -16.91
CA ARG A 120 -10.33 0.42 -16.19
C ARG A 120 -9.69 1.69 -15.64
N GLY A 121 -8.45 1.99 -16.05
CA GLY A 121 -7.77 3.25 -15.78
C GLY A 121 -6.89 3.27 -14.51
N VAL A 122 -6.58 2.11 -13.92
CA VAL A 122 -5.52 2.05 -12.91
C VAL A 122 -4.16 2.21 -13.61
N PRO A 123 -3.28 3.13 -13.16
CA PRO A 123 -2.00 3.38 -13.81
C PRO A 123 -1.11 2.13 -13.82
N ALA A 124 -0.52 1.82 -14.97
CA ALA A 124 0.29 0.60 -15.16
C ALA A 124 1.62 0.62 -14.39
N ASP A 125 2.14 1.81 -14.11
CA ASP A 125 3.42 2.02 -13.40
C ASP A 125 3.33 1.76 -11.90
N VAL A 126 2.12 1.79 -11.32
CA VAL A 126 1.91 1.50 -9.90
C VAL A 126 1.44 0.07 -9.62
N ILE A 127 1.12 -0.72 -10.67
CA ILE A 127 0.55 -2.06 -10.49
C ILE A 127 1.52 -3.15 -10.92
N SER A 128 1.60 -4.21 -10.11
CA SER A 128 2.43 -5.39 -10.38
C SER A 128 1.69 -6.68 -10.05
N TYR A 129 2.14 -7.79 -10.63
CA TYR A 129 1.56 -9.09 -10.33
C TYR A 129 2.62 -10.18 -10.24
N LYS A 130 2.33 -11.19 -9.40
CA LYS A 130 3.15 -12.39 -9.22
C LYS A 130 2.31 -13.58 -8.80
N SER A 131 2.92 -14.76 -8.70
CA SER A 131 2.29 -15.95 -8.18
C SER A 131 3.01 -16.46 -6.94
N ALA A 132 2.25 -16.90 -5.95
CA ALA A 132 2.72 -17.70 -4.84
C ALA A 132 2.41 -19.21 -5.05
N GLY A 133 1.62 -19.55 -6.09
CA GLY A 133 1.13 -20.90 -6.27
C GLY A 133 0.42 -21.39 -5.01
N GLU A 134 0.79 -22.59 -4.53
CA GLU A 134 0.25 -23.21 -3.32
C GLU A 134 1.03 -22.88 -2.04
N ASN A 135 2.12 -22.09 -2.12
CA ASN A 135 3.09 -21.96 -1.03
C ASN A 135 2.63 -21.01 0.11
N GLN A 136 1.49 -20.36 -0.03
CA GLN A 136 0.95 -19.44 0.98
C GLN A 136 -0.50 -19.78 1.31
N PRO A 137 -0.77 -20.96 1.91
CA PRO A 137 -2.12 -21.35 2.29
C PRO A 137 -2.63 -20.48 3.44
N VAL A 138 -3.94 -20.23 3.47
CA VAL A 138 -4.66 -19.57 4.57
C VAL A 138 -5.70 -20.49 5.20
N SER A 139 -6.01 -21.62 4.55
CA SER A 139 -6.90 -22.64 5.10
C SER A 139 -6.23 -23.38 6.25
N ASN A 140 -6.99 -23.70 7.30
CA ASN A 140 -6.55 -24.44 8.47
C ASN A 140 -7.34 -25.74 8.62
N GLY A 141 -6.69 -26.78 9.17
CA GLY A 141 -7.38 -28.03 9.54
C GLY A 141 -7.78 -28.92 8.36
N CYS A 142 -7.33 -28.63 7.13
CA CYS A 142 -7.72 -29.38 5.93
C CYS A 142 -6.89 -30.64 5.65
N ALA A 143 -5.91 -30.97 6.51
CA ALA A 143 -4.96 -32.06 6.21
C ALA A 143 -5.60 -33.44 6.10
N GLN A 144 -6.60 -33.74 6.94
CA GLN A 144 -7.25 -35.04 7.03
C GLN A 144 -8.74 -35.03 6.61
N VAL A 145 -9.15 -34.01 5.91
CA VAL A 145 -10.55 -33.85 5.49
C VAL A 145 -10.87 -34.82 4.37
N THR A 146 -11.88 -35.67 4.62
CA THR A 146 -12.43 -36.59 3.65
C THR A 146 -13.97 -36.50 3.63
N PRO A 147 -14.66 -36.81 2.54
CA PRO A 147 -14.15 -37.19 1.22
C PRO A 147 -13.55 -36.00 0.46
N ARG A 148 -12.95 -36.27 -0.71
CA ARG A 148 -12.28 -35.25 -1.56
C ARG A 148 -13.13 -33.99 -1.81
N ALA A 149 -14.44 -34.13 -1.97
CA ALA A 149 -15.34 -32.97 -2.15
C ALA A 149 -15.31 -32.00 -0.96
N LYS A 150 -15.28 -32.52 0.27
CA LYS A 150 -15.14 -31.69 1.49
C LYS A 150 -13.75 -31.06 1.60
N LEU A 151 -12.71 -31.79 1.18
CA LEU A 151 -11.36 -31.24 1.12
C LEU A 151 -11.28 -30.05 0.16
N ILE A 152 -11.88 -30.14 -1.04
CA ILE A 152 -11.93 -29.06 -2.02
C ILE A 152 -12.64 -27.81 -1.43
N GLN A 153 -13.72 -28.01 -0.67
CA GLN A 153 -14.41 -26.92 0.04
C GLN A 153 -13.55 -26.30 1.14
N CYS A 154 -12.90 -27.13 1.95
CA CYS A 154 -12.00 -26.69 3.02
C CYS A 154 -10.86 -25.81 2.48
N LEU A 155 -10.32 -26.16 1.32
CA LEU A 155 -9.21 -25.46 0.67
C LEU A 155 -9.64 -24.22 -0.15
N GLN A 156 -10.92 -23.94 -0.21
CA GLN A 156 -11.46 -22.82 -1.00
C GLN A 156 -10.82 -21.46 -0.68
N PRO A 157 -10.53 -21.09 0.59
CA PRO A 157 -9.87 -19.83 0.91
C PRO A 157 -8.47 -19.66 0.31
N ASP A 158 -7.78 -20.76 -0.01
CA ASP A 158 -6.46 -20.71 -0.63
C ASP A 158 -6.53 -20.24 -2.09
N ARG A 159 -7.64 -20.53 -2.77
CA ARG A 159 -7.87 -20.11 -4.16
C ARG A 159 -8.30 -18.64 -4.23
N ARG A 160 -7.34 -17.74 -4.25
CA ARG A 160 -7.57 -16.29 -4.21
C ARG A 160 -6.55 -15.51 -5.04
N VAL A 161 -6.87 -14.26 -5.31
CA VAL A 161 -5.90 -13.22 -5.67
C VAL A 161 -5.88 -12.23 -4.51
N SER A 162 -4.74 -12.09 -3.85
CA SER A 162 -4.56 -11.06 -2.84
C SER A 162 -4.08 -9.77 -3.49
N VAL A 163 -4.62 -8.65 -3.03
CA VAL A 163 -4.32 -7.31 -3.50
C VAL A 163 -3.76 -6.53 -2.32
N THR A 164 -2.52 -6.08 -2.41
CA THR A 164 -1.91 -5.20 -1.41
C THR A 164 -1.80 -3.80 -2.00
N VAL A 165 -2.45 -2.84 -1.37
CA VAL A 165 -2.48 -1.44 -1.81
C VAL A 165 -1.70 -0.57 -0.85
N ARG A 166 -0.81 0.26 -1.39
CA ARG A 166 -0.10 1.32 -0.64
C ARG A 166 -0.44 2.67 -1.25
N GLY A 167 -0.74 3.63 -0.40
CA GLY A 167 -1.05 4.98 -0.85
C GLY A 167 -1.59 5.86 0.27
N MET A 168 -1.84 7.10 -0.06
CA MET A 168 -2.51 8.06 0.82
C MET A 168 -4.01 8.01 0.55
N LYS A 169 -4.80 7.60 1.53
CA LYS A 169 -6.26 7.60 1.43
C LYS A 169 -6.83 9.02 1.48
N ASN A 170 -7.96 9.21 0.82
CA ASN A 170 -8.80 10.39 1.06
C ASN A 170 -9.24 10.41 2.52
N ALA A 171 -9.17 11.58 3.18
CA ALA A 171 -9.84 11.78 4.46
C ALA A 171 -11.36 11.76 4.19
N ASN A 172 -12.06 10.85 4.83
CA ASN A 172 -13.52 10.86 4.87
C ASN A 172 -14.01 11.89 5.89
#